data_f21043eef0564bff6e7118be1bc7211d
#
_entry.id   f21043eef0564bff6e7118be1bc7211d
#
_cell.length_a   1.000
_cell.length_b   1.000
_cell.length_c   1.000
_cell.angle_alpha   90.00
_cell.angle_beta   90.00
_cell.angle_gamma   90.00
#
_symmetry.space_group_name_H-M   'P 1'
#
loop_
_entity.id
_entity.type
_entity.pdbx_description
1 polymer ?
#
loop_
_entity_poly.entity_id
_entity_poly.type
_entity_poly.pdbx_seq_one_letter_code
_entity_poly.pdbx_strand_id
1 'polypeptide(L)'
;MITASPYRLVSFPKIVGKIDMDYLIDVVAIVSSVGRERVYERNRVTTRFKVIELEANGMKLDCTLFGTYVDALDAFLQTGYTGKVVVLAEYLKVKMYNGKVQLQNAMNCTNLMFNPEIPEANTLKLSDNIGSPTQPFSYMKDASELSLEEEFLNLSQRKTIEELKDIQNDMVCVVLGTINHVVGGNDWWYAACVCNKGVIADSKRFFCPKCNKHIWTIVPRYRIRLRVIDETDSATFVLFDRDCYSLTRKTCLDLIE
;
A
#
# COMPACT_ATOMS: atom_id res chain seq x y z
N MET A 1 -2.65 -43.07 -4.65
CA MET A 1 -1.47 -42.25 -4.98
C MET A 1 -1.83 -40.83 -4.64
N ILE A 2 -1.22 -40.22 -3.62
CA ILE A 2 -1.37 -38.81 -3.33
C ILE A 2 -0.45 -38.10 -4.33
N THR A 3 -1.01 -37.59 -5.42
CA THR A 3 -0.26 -36.75 -6.35
C THR A 3 0.05 -35.44 -5.60
N ALA A 4 1.33 -35.19 -5.38
CA ALA A 4 1.77 -33.91 -4.80
C ALA A 4 1.21 -32.76 -5.67
N SER A 5 0.68 -31.73 -5.03
CA SER A 5 0.19 -30.53 -5.71
C SER A 5 1.31 -29.95 -6.58
N PRO A 6 1.03 -29.59 -7.84
CA PRO A 6 2.02 -28.95 -8.71
C PRO A 6 2.40 -27.54 -8.23
N TYR A 7 1.65 -26.98 -7.29
CA TYR A 7 1.82 -25.61 -6.78
C TYR A 7 2.73 -25.58 -5.56
N ARG A 8 3.54 -24.53 -5.44
CA ARG A 8 4.38 -24.24 -4.27
C ARG A 8 3.64 -23.35 -3.27
N LEU A 9 2.53 -23.85 -2.75
CA LEU A 9 1.65 -23.09 -1.86
C LEU A 9 2.38 -22.70 -0.57
N VAL A 10 2.28 -21.42 -0.21
CA VAL A 10 2.84 -20.85 1.02
C VAL A 10 1.70 -20.46 1.95
N SER A 11 1.73 -20.94 3.18
CA SER A 11 0.71 -20.61 4.19
C SER A 11 0.88 -19.19 4.74
N PHE A 12 -0.19 -18.53 5.12
CA PHE A 12 -0.18 -17.15 5.64
C PHE A 12 0.72 -16.96 6.87
N PRO A 13 0.75 -17.87 7.87
CA PRO A 13 1.70 -17.74 8.97
C PRO A 13 3.16 -17.70 8.52
N LYS A 14 3.51 -18.48 7.49
CA LYS A 14 4.85 -18.48 6.93
C LYS A 14 5.17 -17.20 6.16
N ILE A 15 4.15 -16.60 5.50
CA ILE A 15 4.29 -15.32 4.80
C ILE A 15 4.56 -14.20 5.82
N VAL A 16 3.79 -14.14 6.89
CA VAL A 16 3.92 -13.10 7.92
C VAL A 16 5.21 -13.25 8.73
N GLY A 17 5.65 -14.49 8.99
CA GLY A 17 6.86 -14.77 9.77
C GLY A 17 8.20 -14.59 9.02
N LYS A 18 8.18 -14.44 7.69
CA LYS A 18 9.39 -14.21 6.87
C LYS A 18 9.35 -12.83 6.25
N ILE A 19 10.19 -11.92 6.77
CA ILE A 19 10.33 -10.54 6.27
C ILE A 19 11.10 -10.48 4.93
N ASP A 20 11.90 -11.49 4.62
CA ASP A 20 12.76 -11.53 3.42
C ASP A 20 12.15 -12.44 2.36
N MET A 21 11.37 -11.85 1.45
CA MET A 21 10.76 -12.58 0.34
C MET A 21 11.05 -11.90 -0.99
N ASP A 22 12.26 -12.12 -1.47
CA ASP A 22 12.69 -11.69 -2.81
C ASP A 22 12.16 -12.59 -3.93
N TYR A 23 11.35 -13.59 -3.60
CA TYR A 23 10.78 -14.53 -4.57
C TYR A 23 9.25 -14.45 -4.63
N LEU A 24 8.71 -14.88 -5.76
CA LEU A 24 7.28 -14.98 -5.98
C LEU A 24 6.72 -16.24 -5.30
N ILE A 25 5.50 -16.13 -4.77
CA ILE A 25 4.84 -17.20 -4.04
C ILE A 25 3.48 -17.55 -4.63
N ASP A 26 3.04 -18.77 -4.39
CA ASP A 26 1.70 -19.23 -4.72
C ASP A 26 0.87 -19.35 -3.45
N VAL A 27 -0.38 -18.88 -3.50
CA VAL A 27 -1.32 -18.99 -2.39
C VAL A 27 -2.68 -19.50 -2.87
N VAL A 28 -3.35 -20.24 -2.00
CA VAL A 28 -4.77 -20.58 -2.15
C VAL A 28 -5.52 -20.04 -0.95
N ALA A 29 -6.59 -19.28 -1.18
CA ALA A 29 -7.33 -18.62 -0.11
C ALA A 29 -8.77 -18.32 -0.52
N ILE A 30 -9.62 -18.06 0.47
CA ILE A 30 -10.98 -17.55 0.26
C ILE A 30 -10.89 -16.04 0.05
N VAL A 31 -11.61 -15.51 -0.93
CA VAL A 31 -11.83 -14.07 -1.06
C VAL A 31 -12.93 -13.68 -0.09
N SER A 32 -12.56 -13.06 1.05
CA SER A 32 -13.50 -12.67 2.09
C SER A 32 -14.10 -11.28 1.87
N SER A 33 -13.33 -10.39 1.23
CA SER A 33 -13.77 -9.03 0.90
C SER A 33 -13.17 -8.53 -0.40
N VAL A 34 -13.90 -7.64 -1.08
CA VAL A 34 -13.47 -6.97 -2.32
C VAL A 34 -13.61 -5.45 -2.14
N GLY A 35 -12.51 -4.73 -2.35
CA GLY A 35 -12.47 -3.28 -2.33
C GLY A 35 -12.95 -2.65 -3.64
N ARG A 36 -13.27 -1.35 -3.61
CA ARG A 36 -13.61 -0.58 -4.81
C ARG A 36 -12.38 -0.39 -5.71
N GLU A 37 -12.62 -0.16 -6.97
CA GLU A 37 -11.58 0.21 -7.90
C GLU A 37 -11.03 1.59 -7.55
N ARG A 38 -9.70 1.68 -7.52
CA ARG A 38 -8.95 2.90 -7.28
C ARG A 38 -7.92 3.10 -8.37
N VAL A 39 -7.46 4.33 -8.47
CA VAL A 39 -6.45 4.74 -9.45
C VAL A 39 -5.18 5.14 -8.73
N TYR A 40 -4.07 4.64 -9.23
CA TYR A 40 -2.74 5.01 -8.77
C TYR A 40 -1.98 5.67 -9.93
N GLU A 41 -1.52 6.88 -9.69
CA GLU A 41 -0.72 7.61 -10.67
C GLU A 41 0.76 7.62 -10.26
N ARG A 42 1.61 7.18 -11.17
CA ARG A 42 3.07 7.25 -11.02
C ARG A 42 3.72 7.59 -12.35
N ASN A 43 4.56 8.62 -12.37
CA ASN A 43 5.29 9.05 -13.57
C ASN A 43 4.36 9.32 -14.78
N ARG A 44 3.19 9.95 -14.55
CA ARG A 44 2.15 10.20 -15.58
C ARG A 44 1.50 8.93 -16.15
N VAL A 45 1.75 7.79 -15.56
CA VAL A 45 1.07 6.53 -15.89
C VAL A 45 0.03 6.25 -14.82
N THR A 46 -1.21 6.20 -15.25
CA THR A 46 -2.36 5.88 -14.41
C THR A 46 -2.59 4.38 -14.44
N THR A 47 -2.64 3.74 -13.31
CA THR A 47 -2.90 2.30 -13.19
C THR A 47 -4.07 2.06 -12.24
N ARG A 48 -5.06 1.30 -12.70
CA ARG A 48 -6.19 0.87 -11.87
C ARG A 48 -5.75 -0.24 -10.94
N PHE A 49 -6.33 -0.27 -9.74
CA PHE A 49 -6.12 -1.36 -8.80
C PHE A 49 -7.33 -1.61 -7.91
N LYS A 50 -7.44 -2.83 -7.40
CA LYS A 50 -8.37 -3.21 -6.33
C LYS A 50 -7.61 -3.96 -5.25
N VAL A 51 -8.05 -3.81 -4.01
CA VAL A 51 -7.58 -4.62 -2.89
C VAL A 51 -8.63 -5.68 -2.61
N ILE A 52 -8.20 -6.92 -2.49
CA ILE A 52 -9.03 -8.02 -2.01
C ILE A 52 -8.47 -8.54 -0.70
N GLU A 53 -9.34 -8.90 0.23
CA GLU A 53 -8.95 -9.58 1.46
C GLU A 53 -9.01 -11.08 1.21
N LEU A 54 -7.89 -11.73 1.43
CA LEU A 54 -7.71 -13.17 1.32
C LEU A 54 -7.71 -13.80 2.71
N GLU A 55 -8.49 -14.86 2.89
CA GLU A 55 -8.57 -15.59 4.16
C GLU A 55 -8.19 -17.04 3.99
N ALA A 56 -7.26 -17.52 4.83
CA ALA A 56 -6.88 -18.92 4.92
C ALA A 56 -6.51 -19.28 6.37
N ASN A 57 -7.04 -20.39 6.86
CA ASN A 57 -6.78 -20.89 8.22
C ASN A 57 -6.99 -19.85 9.34
N GLY A 58 -8.02 -19.04 9.23
CA GLY A 58 -8.36 -18.00 10.21
C GLY A 58 -7.46 -16.76 10.18
N MET A 59 -6.54 -16.66 9.23
CA MET A 59 -5.72 -15.48 9.00
C MET A 59 -6.16 -14.74 7.75
N LYS A 60 -6.00 -13.41 7.77
CA LYS A 60 -6.37 -12.53 6.68
C LYS A 60 -5.16 -11.74 6.19
N LEU A 61 -5.03 -11.61 4.88
CA LEU A 61 -4.02 -10.80 4.20
C LEU A 61 -4.66 -10.01 3.06
N ASP A 62 -4.28 -8.75 2.95
CA ASP A 62 -4.64 -7.94 1.80
C ASP A 62 -3.83 -8.34 0.57
N CYS A 63 -4.48 -8.42 -0.58
CA CYS A 63 -3.85 -8.62 -1.86
C CYS A 63 -4.25 -7.50 -2.83
N THR A 64 -3.28 -6.73 -3.30
CA THR A 64 -3.52 -5.65 -4.25
C THR A 64 -3.36 -6.17 -5.68
N LEU A 65 -4.41 -6.07 -6.46
CA LEU A 65 -4.46 -6.43 -7.87
C LEU A 65 -4.39 -5.17 -8.73
N PHE A 66 -3.43 -5.10 -9.65
CA PHE A 66 -3.19 -3.97 -10.56
C PHE A 66 -3.46 -4.36 -12.02
N GLY A 67 -3.94 -3.38 -12.80
CA GLY A 67 -4.07 -3.50 -14.26
C GLY A 67 -5.07 -4.56 -14.69
N THR A 68 -4.71 -5.44 -15.61
CA THR A 68 -5.57 -6.48 -16.17
C THR A 68 -6.08 -7.52 -15.17
N TYR A 69 -5.44 -7.61 -13.99
CA TYR A 69 -5.91 -8.48 -12.91
C TYR A 69 -7.18 -7.94 -12.24
N VAL A 70 -7.42 -6.64 -12.31
CA VAL A 70 -8.70 -6.03 -11.93
C VAL A 70 -9.79 -6.50 -12.88
N ASP A 71 -9.50 -6.51 -14.19
CA ASP A 71 -10.47 -6.96 -15.20
C ASP A 71 -10.81 -8.45 -15.03
N ALA A 72 -9.82 -9.30 -14.72
CA ALA A 72 -10.03 -10.72 -14.45
C ALA A 72 -10.92 -10.96 -13.21
N LEU A 73 -10.70 -10.19 -12.14
CA LEU A 73 -11.56 -10.23 -10.96
C LEU A 73 -12.99 -9.78 -11.31
N ASP A 74 -13.14 -8.67 -12.00
CA ASP A 74 -14.45 -8.11 -12.36
C ASP A 74 -15.24 -9.03 -13.29
N ALA A 75 -14.58 -9.63 -14.27
CA ALA A 75 -15.19 -10.62 -15.14
C ALA A 75 -15.73 -11.82 -14.35
N PHE A 76 -14.97 -12.30 -13.37
CA PHE A 76 -15.43 -13.37 -12.49
C PHE A 76 -16.62 -12.93 -11.62
N LEU A 77 -16.58 -11.74 -11.03
CA LEU A 77 -17.67 -11.21 -10.19
C LEU A 77 -18.97 -11.04 -10.99
N GLN A 78 -18.88 -10.69 -12.27
CA GLN A 78 -20.03 -10.55 -13.17
C GLN A 78 -20.70 -11.89 -13.51
N THR A 79 -20.07 -13.03 -13.24
CA THR A 79 -20.70 -14.36 -13.45
C THR A 79 -21.88 -14.61 -12.52
N GLY A 80 -22.04 -13.79 -11.46
CA GLY A 80 -23.11 -13.97 -10.47
C GLY A 80 -22.92 -15.18 -9.57
N TYR A 81 -21.70 -15.69 -9.42
CA TYR A 81 -21.41 -16.81 -8.55
C TYR A 81 -21.77 -16.48 -7.08
N THR A 82 -22.57 -17.32 -6.43
CA THR A 82 -23.14 -17.08 -5.09
C THR A 82 -22.45 -17.86 -3.95
N GLY A 83 -21.53 -18.77 -4.28
CA GLY A 83 -20.81 -19.57 -3.27
C GLY A 83 -19.56 -18.88 -2.71
N LYS A 84 -18.84 -19.56 -1.81
CA LYS A 84 -17.53 -19.12 -1.34
C LYS A 84 -16.57 -19.05 -2.53
N VAL A 85 -15.95 -17.90 -2.74
CA VAL A 85 -14.98 -17.69 -3.80
C VAL A 85 -13.60 -18.07 -3.30
N VAL A 86 -13.01 -19.12 -3.85
CA VAL A 86 -11.63 -19.50 -3.60
C VAL A 86 -10.77 -19.04 -4.77
N VAL A 87 -9.64 -18.42 -4.50
CA VAL A 87 -8.65 -18.04 -5.50
C VAL A 87 -7.37 -18.82 -5.30
N LEU A 88 -6.83 -19.38 -6.36
CA LEU A 88 -5.43 -19.76 -6.47
C LEU A 88 -4.71 -18.64 -7.21
N ALA A 89 -3.76 -18.04 -6.54
CA ALA A 89 -2.94 -16.97 -7.09
C ALA A 89 -1.48 -17.40 -7.10
N GLU A 90 -0.92 -17.55 -8.29
CA GLU A 90 0.46 -17.94 -8.51
C GLU A 90 1.32 -16.69 -8.76
N TYR A 91 2.58 -16.77 -8.37
CA TYR A 91 3.59 -15.74 -8.60
C TYR A 91 3.22 -14.37 -8.01
N LEU A 92 2.70 -14.35 -6.79
CA LEU A 92 2.47 -13.13 -6.02
C LEU A 92 3.76 -12.61 -5.40
N LYS A 93 3.87 -11.29 -5.31
CA LYS A 93 4.89 -10.59 -4.52
C LYS A 93 4.41 -10.39 -3.09
N VAL A 94 5.31 -10.55 -2.14
CA VAL A 94 5.09 -10.10 -0.77
C VAL A 94 5.66 -8.70 -0.59
N LYS A 95 4.90 -7.82 0.04
CA LYS A 95 5.27 -6.43 0.26
C LYS A 95 4.96 -6.02 1.69
N MET A 96 5.78 -5.10 2.21
CA MET A 96 5.47 -4.36 3.42
C MET A 96 4.85 -3.02 3.04
N TYR A 97 3.68 -2.73 3.57
CA TYR A 97 3.01 -1.45 3.41
C TYR A 97 2.41 -1.01 4.75
N ASN A 98 2.75 0.19 5.20
CA ASN A 98 2.33 0.72 6.51
C ASN A 98 2.55 -0.26 7.68
N GLY A 99 3.71 -0.94 7.71
CA GLY A 99 4.05 -1.91 8.75
C GLY A 99 3.30 -3.24 8.68
N LYS A 100 2.45 -3.46 7.65
CA LYS A 100 1.71 -4.71 7.45
C LYS A 100 2.23 -5.46 6.23
N VAL A 101 2.28 -6.78 6.35
CA VAL A 101 2.57 -7.66 5.22
C VAL A 101 1.36 -7.74 4.32
N GLN A 102 1.56 -7.52 3.02
CA GLN A 102 0.53 -7.59 1.99
C GLN A 102 1.01 -8.37 0.78
N LEU A 103 0.08 -8.88 0.02
CA LEU A 103 0.33 -9.53 -1.26
C LEU A 103 0.06 -8.55 -2.42
N GLN A 104 0.73 -8.79 -3.54
CA GLN A 104 0.56 -7.98 -4.75
C GLN A 104 0.82 -8.83 -5.98
N ASN A 105 0.07 -8.61 -7.05
CA ASN A 105 0.39 -9.26 -8.32
C ASN A 105 1.74 -8.79 -8.89
N ALA A 106 2.45 -9.69 -9.55
CA ALA A 106 3.57 -9.37 -10.42
C ALA A 106 3.05 -9.13 -11.84
N MET A 107 3.37 -7.97 -12.42
CA MET A 107 2.93 -7.61 -13.78
C MET A 107 3.34 -8.68 -14.79
N ASN A 108 2.40 -9.11 -15.62
CA ASN A 108 2.58 -10.10 -16.67
C ASN A 108 3.12 -11.47 -16.20
N CYS A 109 3.05 -11.77 -14.90
CA CYS A 109 3.58 -13.00 -14.33
C CYS A 109 2.55 -13.74 -13.47
N THR A 110 1.82 -13.01 -12.63
CA THR A 110 0.80 -13.60 -11.75
C THR A 110 -0.28 -14.28 -12.59
N ASN A 111 -0.72 -15.45 -12.14
CA ASN A 111 -1.87 -16.16 -12.67
C ASN A 111 -2.95 -16.25 -11.58
N LEU A 112 -4.20 -15.87 -11.92
CA LEU A 112 -5.35 -15.93 -11.01
C LEU A 112 -6.33 -16.97 -11.54
N MET A 113 -6.67 -17.96 -10.72
CA MET A 113 -7.71 -18.93 -10.99
C MET A 113 -8.76 -18.86 -9.88
N PHE A 114 -9.99 -18.51 -10.25
CA PHE A 114 -11.12 -18.49 -9.32
C PHE A 114 -11.81 -19.86 -9.31
N ASN A 115 -12.05 -20.36 -8.10
CA ASN A 115 -12.68 -21.66 -7.86
C ASN A 115 -12.02 -22.84 -8.57
N PRO A 116 -10.66 -22.97 -8.53
CA PRO A 116 -9.99 -24.07 -9.22
C PRO A 116 -10.40 -25.43 -8.64
N GLU A 117 -10.41 -26.45 -9.49
CA GLU A 117 -10.69 -27.82 -9.09
C GLU A 117 -9.42 -28.54 -8.56
N ILE A 118 -8.93 -28.06 -7.41
CA ILE A 118 -7.78 -28.64 -6.72
C ILE A 118 -8.15 -29.06 -5.29
N PRO A 119 -7.47 -30.06 -4.71
CA PRO A 119 -7.79 -30.56 -3.36
C PRO A 119 -7.78 -29.47 -2.29
N GLU A 120 -6.81 -28.55 -2.34
CA GLU A 120 -6.64 -27.46 -1.39
C GLU A 120 -7.80 -26.47 -1.45
N ALA A 121 -8.28 -26.14 -2.64
CA ALA A 121 -9.44 -25.27 -2.82
C ALA A 121 -10.73 -25.94 -2.32
N ASN A 122 -10.88 -27.24 -2.57
CA ASN A 122 -12.03 -28.00 -2.07
C ASN A 122 -12.02 -28.07 -0.54
N THR A 123 -10.85 -28.23 0.08
CA THR A 123 -10.72 -28.20 1.54
C THR A 123 -11.16 -26.85 2.12
N LEU A 124 -10.79 -25.74 1.50
CA LEU A 124 -11.20 -24.40 1.93
C LEU A 124 -12.71 -24.17 1.75
N LYS A 125 -13.31 -24.70 0.69
CA LYS A 125 -14.76 -24.62 0.47
C LYS A 125 -15.56 -25.41 1.53
N LEU A 126 -15.01 -26.55 1.97
CA LEU A 126 -15.63 -27.46 2.95
C LEU A 126 -15.35 -27.06 4.39
N SER A 127 -14.38 -26.20 4.67
CA SER A 127 -14.11 -25.73 6.02
C SER A 127 -15.26 -24.85 6.52
N ASP A 128 -16.27 -25.52 7.07
CA ASP A 128 -17.40 -24.90 7.72
C ASP A 128 -16.99 -24.47 9.12
N ASN A 129 -16.94 -23.17 9.34
CA ASN A 129 -17.31 -22.58 10.64
C ASN A 129 -17.19 -21.06 10.68
N ILE A 130 -17.71 -20.36 9.67
CA ILE A 130 -17.94 -18.92 9.85
C ILE A 130 -19.20 -18.54 9.05
N GLY A 131 -20.28 -18.27 9.79
CA GLY A 131 -21.47 -17.52 9.37
C GLY A 131 -22.16 -17.99 8.07
N SER A 132 -23.44 -18.30 8.14
CA SER A 132 -24.28 -18.57 6.96
C SER A 132 -24.09 -17.49 5.89
N PRO A 133 -23.64 -17.83 4.69
CA PRO A 133 -23.38 -16.82 3.68
C PRO A 133 -24.64 -16.56 2.86
N THR A 134 -25.23 -15.42 3.06
CA THR A 134 -26.17 -14.85 2.07
C THR A 134 -25.40 -14.15 0.93
N GLN A 135 -24.10 -13.95 1.08
CA GLN A 135 -23.24 -13.32 0.06
C GLN A 135 -21.88 -14.02 -0.03
N PRO A 136 -21.31 -14.20 -1.24
CA PRO A 136 -20.05 -14.92 -1.45
C PRO A 136 -18.83 -14.22 -0.87
N PHE A 137 -18.87 -12.92 -0.69
CA PHE A 137 -17.86 -12.04 -0.10
C PHE A 137 -18.51 -10.74 0.37
N SER A 138 -17.86 -10.01 1.25
CA SER A 138 -18.28 -8.65 1.63
C SER A 138 -17.58 -7.60 0.76
N TYR A 139 -18.22 -6.46 0.54
CA TYR A 139 -17.52 -5.30 0.02
C TYR A 139 -16.75 -4.65 1.17
N MET A 140 -15.45 -4.39 0.95
CA MET A 140 -14.67 -3.60 1.90
C MET A 140 -15.32 -2.22 2.01
N LYS A 141 -15.59 -1.79 3.23
CA LYS A 141 -15.88 -0.38 3.46
C LYS A 141 -14.64 0.39 3.03
N ASP A 142 -14.80 1.34 2.12
CA ASP A 142 -13.68 2.19 1.73
C ASP A 142 -13.18 2.93 2.97
N ALA A 143 -11.85 2.99 3.13
CA ALA A 143 -11.24 3.97 4.01
C ALA A 143 -11.61 5.42 3.62
N SER A 144 -12.15 5.63 2.41
CA SER A 144 -12.72 6.92 1.97
C SER A 144 -14.19 7.11 2.33
N GLU A 145 -14.89 6.05 2.83
CA GLU A 145 -16.21 6.16 3.48
C GLU A 145 -16.09 6.29 5.00
N LEU A 146 -14.92 5.93 5.56
CA LEU A 146 -14.55 6.46 6.84
C LEU A 146 -14.34 7.96 6.62
N SER A 147 -15.14 8.77 7.25
CA SER A 147 -14.89 10.22 7.26
C SER A 147 -13.42 10.41 7.66
N LEU A 148 -12.77 11.46 7.17
CA LEU A 148 -11.43 11.83 7.66
C LEU A 148 -11.38 11.77 9.19
N GLU A 149 -12.48 12.08 9.84
CA GLU A 149 -12.72 11.93 11.26
C GLU A 149 -12.57 10.48 11.75
N GLU A 150 -13.19 9.49 11.13
CA GLU A 150 -13.09 8.08 11.56
C GLU A 150 -11.70 7.50 11.34
N GLU A 151 -11.05 7.80 10.22
CA GLU A 151 -9.69 7.36 9.95
C GLU A 151 -8.68 7.95 10.93
N PHE A 152 -8.75 9.28 11.15
CA PHE A 152 -7.83 9.99 12.03
C PHE A 152 -8.19 9.87 13.52
N LEU A 153 -9.47 9.74 13.86
CA LEU A 153 -9.91 9.74 15.25
C LEU A 153 -10.00 8.34 15.88
N ASN A 154 -10.29 7.31 15.08
CA ASN A 154 -10.60 5.98 15.61
C ASN A 154 -9.56 4.91 15.23
N LEU A 155 -8.88 5.05 14.10
CA LEU A 155 -7.95 4.02 13.62
C LEU A 155 -6.47 4.36 13.85
N SER A 156 -6.11 5.62 14.01
CA SER A 156 -4.72 6.03 14.22
C SER A 156 -4.47 6.37 15.68
N GLN A 157 -3.32 5.93 16.21
CA GLN A 157 -2.92 6.35 17.56
C GLN A 157 -2.72 7.85 17.59
N ARG A 158 -3.40 8.51 18.52
CA ARG A 158 -3.17 9.93 18.81
C ARG A 158 -1.97 10.06 19.74
N LYS A 159 -1.14 11.04 19.44
CA LYS A 159 0.02 11.40 20.23
C LYS A 159 0.10 12.93 20.40
N THR A 160 0.57 13.35 21.54
CA THR A 160 1.01 14.73 21.74
C THR A 160 2.41 14.93 21.18
N ILE A 161 2.82 16.19 20.99
CA ILE A 161 4.18 16.50 20.50
C ILE A 161 5.24 16.05 21.52
N GLU A 162 4.97 16.12 22.81
CA GLU A 162 5.86 15.60 23.84
C GLU A 162 6.04 14.07 23.69
N GLU A 163 4.95 13.32 23.54
CA GLU A 163 4.99 11.87 23.37
C GLU A 163 5.72 11.42 22.09
N LEU A 164 5.80 12.27 21.04
CA LEU A 164 6.58 11.94 19.83
C LEU A 164 8.07 11.80 20.13
N LYS A 165 8.59 12.50 21.12
CA LYS A 165 10.03 12.47 21.48
C LYS A 165 10.44 11.15 22.12
N ASP A 166 9.50 10.43 22.72
CA ASP A 166 9.73 9.14 23.38
C ASP A 166 9.63 7.94 22.42
N ILE A 167 9.26 8.18 21.17
CA ILE A 167 9.10 7.12 20.16
C ILE A 167 10.48 6.65 19.70
N GLN A 168 10.78 5.38 19.98
CA GLN A 168 12.07 4.76 19.59
C GLN A 168 12.05 4.07 18.22
N ASN A 169 10.85 3.75 17.68
CA ASN A 169 10.69 3.03 16.41
C ASN A 169 9.82 3.84 15.45
N ASP A 170 10.01 3.60 14.15
CA ASP A 170 9.15 4.19 13.13
C ASP A 170 7.69 3.81 13.36
N MET A 171 6.83 4.82 13.47
CA MET A 171 5.38 4.62 13.60
C MET A 171 4.59 5.72 12.89
N VAL A 172 3.35 5.40 12.55
CA VAL A 172 2.37 6.35 12.05
C VAL A 172 1.41 6.70 13.18
N CYS A 173 1.27 7.99 13.46
CA CYS A 173 0.35 8.50 14.47
C CYS A 173 -0.29 9.81 14.01
N VAL A 174 -1.36 10.21 14.71
CA VAL A 174 -2.03 11.49 14.50
C VAL A 174 -1.67 12.45 15.59
N VAL A 175 -1.25 13.65 15.22
CA VAL A 175 -0.97 14.76 16.12
C VAL A 175 -1.88 15.92 15.74
N LEU A 176 -2.56 16.48 16.72
CA LEU A 176 -3.29 17.74 16.59
C LEU A 176 -2.41 18.87 17.08
N GLY A 177 -2.05 19.78 16.20
CA GLY A 177 -1.19 20.91 16.57
C GLY A 177 -1.46 22.14 15.70
N THR A 178 -0.97 23.27 16.14
CA THR A 178 -1.07 24.56 15.43
C THR A 178 0.25 24.87 14.75
N ILE A 179 0.20 25.23 13.47
CA ILE A 179 1.38 25.71 12.76
C ILE A 179 1.73 27.09 13.29
N ASN A 180 2.85 27.19 13.98
CA ASN A 180 3.34 28.45 14.53
C ASN A 180 3.99 29.31 13.43
N HIS A 181 4.92 28.71 12.66
CA HIS A 181 5.56 29.38 11.53
C HIS A 181 6.22 28.38 10.58
N VAL A 182 6.51 28.84 9.39
CA VAL A 182 7.37 28.15 8.44
C VAL A 182 8.82 28.40 8.82
N VAL A 183 9.59 27.35 9.07
CA VAL A 183 11.02 27.49 9.36
C VAL A 183 11.72 27.97 8.10
N GLY A 184 12.15 29.24 8.11
CA GLY A 184 12.72 29.94 6.96
C GLY A 184 14.07 29.39 6.52
N GLY A 185 14.44 29.73 5.28
CA GLY A 185 15.71 29.38 4.64
C GLY A 185 15.50 29.09 3.15
N ASN A 186 16.59 29.04 2.40
CA ASN A 186 16.54 28.73 0.96
C ASN A 186 16.38 27.25 0.66
N ASP A 187 16.19 26.41 1.68
CA ASP A 187 16.14 24.95 1.60
C ASP A 187 14.71 24.39 1.71
N TRP A 188 13.70 25.18 1.30
CA TRP A 188 12.29 24.76 1.24
C TRP A 188 12.01 23.77 0.09
N TRP A 189 13.00 23.52 -0.75
CA TRP A 189 12.95 22.54 -1.82
C TRP A 189 14.29 21.80 -1.94
N TYR A 190 14.31 20.70 -2.70
CA TYR A 190 15.51 19.94 -3.00
C TYR A 190 15.48 19.41 -4.43
N ALA A 191 16.69 19.26 -5.00
CA ALA A 191 16.86 18.63 -6.30
C ALA A 191 16.63 17.13 -6.20
N ALA A 192 15.70 16.58 -6.98
CA ALA A 192 15.35 15.17 -7.00
C ALA A 192 15.51 14.54 -8.39
N CYS A 193 15.75 13.24 -8.39
CA CYS A 193 15.59 12.40 -9.57
C CYS A 193 14.10 12.17 -9.84
N VAL A 194 13.75 11.76 -11.05
CA VAL A 194 12.39 11.32 -11.42
C VAL A 194 11.85 10.19 -10.51
N CYS A 195 12.73 9.46 -9.82
CA CYS A 195 12.37 8.46 -8.83
C CYS A 195 12.04 9.05 -7.43
N ASN A 196 11.98 10.36 -7.29
CA ASN A 196 11.74 11.16 -6.08
C ASN A 196 12.87 11.10 -5.02
N LYS A 197 14.02 10.47 -5.30
CA LYS A 197 15.17 10.48 -4.40
C LYS A 197 15.97 11.76 -4.62
N GLY A 198 16.39 12.41 -3.53
CA GLY A 198 17.33 13.52 -3.57
C GLY A 198 18.61 13.11 -4.29
N VAL A 199 19.15 14.00 -5.09
CA VAL A 199 20.38 13.78 -5.86
C VAL A 199 21.55 14.53 -5.25
N ILE A 200 22.75 14.04 -5.53
CA ILE A 200 24.02 14.64 -5.12
C ILE A 200 24.64 15.32 -6.34
N ALA A 201 25.03 16.57 -6.20
CA ALA A 201 25.75 17.27 -7.25
C ALA A 201 27.13 16.62 -7.47
N ASP A 202 27.44 16.30 -8.72
CA ASP A 202 28.72 15.71 -9.13
C ASP A 202 29.22 16.39 -10.40
N SER A 203 30.12 17.35 -10.21
CA SER A 203 30.69 18.19 -11.26
C SER A 203 29.60 18.88 -12.11
N LYS A 204 29.41 18.44 -13.35
CA LYS A 204 28.40 18.96 -14.29
C LYS A 204 27.11 18.14 -14.34
N ARG A 205 26.99 17.11 -13.49
CA ARG A 205 25.85 16.18 -13.46
C ARG A 205 25.34 16.02 -12.04
N PHE A 206 24.29 15.23 -11.89
CA PHE A 206 23.75 14.85 -10.60
C PHE A 206 23.75 13.33 -10.48
N PHE A 207 24.17 12.81 -9.33
CA PHE A 207 24.13 11.37 -9.05
C PHE A 207 22.89 11.03 -8.24
N CYS A 208 22.11 10.06 -8.72
CA CYS A 208 20.98 9.51 -7.97
C CYS A 208 21.39 8.21 -7.27
N PRO A 209 21.48 8.20 -5.92
CA PRO A 209 21.89 7.00 -5.18
C PRO A 209 20.88 5.85 -5.26
N LYS A 210 19.58 6.15 -5.45
CA LYS A 210 18.55 5.12 -5.59
C LYS A 210 18.59 4.43 -6.96
N CYS A 211 18.81 5.20 -8.02
CA CYS A 211 18.88 4.67 -9.39
C CYS A 211 20.29 4.19 -9.75
N ASN A 212 21.28 4.51 -8.93
CA ASN A 212 22.72 4.26 -9.13
C ASN A 212 23.20 4.74 -10.50
N LYS A 213 22.86 5.99 -10.87
CA LYS A 213 23.23 6.57 -12.16
C LYS A 213 23.32 8.09 -12.11
N HIS A 214 24.13 8.66 -13.02
CA HIS A 214 24.20 10.09 -13.26
C HIS A 214 23.04 10.54 -14.15
N ILE A 215 22.49 11.70 -13.84
CA ILE A 215 21.40 12.34 -14.59
C ILE A 215 21.78 13.79 -14.90
N TRP A 216 21.22 14.32 -15.98
CA TRP A 216 21.42 15.71 -16.39
C TRP A 216 20.34 16.65 -15.89
N THR A 217 19.12 16.13 -15.77
CA THR A 217 17.94 16.92 -15.42
C THR A 217 17.46 16.53 -14.04
N ILE A 218 17.21 17.52 -13.21
CA ILE A 218 16.61 17.36 -11.88
C ILE A 218 15.15 17.78 -11.89
N VAL A 219 14.41 17.31 -10.91
CA VAL A 219 13.04 17.74 -10.62
C VAL A 219 13.07 18.42 -9.26
N PRO A 220 12.74 19.73 -9.16
CA PRO A 220 12.57 20.38 -7.86
C PRO A 220 11.40 19.76 -7.09
N ARG A 221 11.60 19.52 -5.82
CA ARG A 221 10.61 18.93 -4.91
C ARG A 221 10.54 19.70 -3.61
N TYR A 222 9.33 19.89 -3.10
CA TYR A 222 9.12 20.54 -1.82
C TYR A 222 9.75 19.76 -0.66
N ARG A 223 10.31 20.52 0.29
CA ARG A 223 10.71 20.09 1.63
C ARG A 223 10.48 21.23 2.59
N ILE A 224 9.22 21.53 2.89
CA ILE A 224 8.85 22.65 3.76
C ILE A 224 8.91 22.20 5.21
N ARG A 225 9.64 22.92 6.01
CA ARG A 225 9.72 22.71 7.46
C ARG A 225 8.76 23.65 8.17
N LEU A 226 7.90 23.06 9.02
CA LEU A 226 6.90 23.77 9.81
C LEU A 226 7.21 23.60 11.29
N ARG A 227 7.23 24.68 12.04
CA ARG A 227 7.19 24.63 13.50
C ARG A 227 5.75 24.48 13.93
N VAL A 228 5.45 23.35 14.55
CA VAL A 228 4.11 23.02 15.04
C VAL A 228 4.17 22.95 16.56
N ILE A 229 3.13 23.47 17.19
CA ILE A 229 2.99 23.50 18.65
C ILE A 229 1.66 22.87 19.05
N ASP A 230 1.62 22.21 20.17
CA ASP A 230 0.40 21.84 20.89
C ASP A 230 0.49 22.31 22.34
N GLU A 231 -0.40 21.83 23.21
CA GLU A 231 -0.43 22.18 24.63
C GLU A 231 0.77 21.62 25.41
N THR A 232 1.48 20.63 24.85
CA THR A 232 2.56 19.93 25.56
C THR A 232 3.93 20.42 25.14
N ASP A 233 4.18 20.61 23.84
CA ASP A 233 5.50 20.98 23.34
C ASP A 233 5.44 21.53 21.90
N SER A 234 6.59 21.60 21.26
CA SER A 234 6.75 22.00 19.87
C SER A 234 7.72 21.07 19.13
N ALA A 235 7.43 20.79 17.86
CA ALA A 235 8.28 20.00 16.99
C ALA A 235 8.37 20.58 15.58
N THR A 236 9.39 20.15 14.83
CA THR A 236 9.51 20.50 13.42
C THR A 236 8.97 19.36 12.58
N PHE A 237 7.90 19.65 11.85
CA PHE A 237 7.34 18.74 10.86
C PHE A 237 7.85 19.09 9.46
N VAL A 238 8.01 18.08 8.61
CA VAL A 238 8.45 18.27 7.23
C VAL A 238 7.35 17.84 6.28
N LEU A 239 6.89 18.78 5.46
CA LEU A 239 5.98 18.49 4.36
C LEU A 239 6.77 18.25 3.08
N PHE A 240 6.47 17.16 2.41
CA PHE A 240 7.05 16.82 1.13
C PHE A 240 6.12 17.15 -0.03
N ASP A 241 6.61 16.95 -1.24
CA ASP A 241 6.02 17.37 -2.51
C ASP A 241 4.51 17.11 -2.64
N ARG A 242 4.07 15.90 -2.29
CA ARG A 242 2.66 15.49 -2.38
C ARG A 242 1.74 16.36 -1.50
N ASP A 243 2.15 16.53 -0.24
CA ASP A 243 1.32 17.23 0.74
C ASP A 243 1.32 18.74 0.47
N CYS A 244 2.47 19.29 0.09
CA CYS A 244 2.57 20.69 -0.32
C CYS A 244 1.72 20.97 -1.55
N TYR A 245 1.76 20.12 -2.57
CA TYR A 245 0.90 20.28 -3.75
C TYR A 245 -0.58 20.20 -3.40
N SER A 246 -0.98 19.31 -2.49
CA SER A 246 -2.36 19.19 -2.03
C SER A 246 -2.86 20.48 -1.39
N LEU A 247 -2.01 21.18 -0.65
CA LEU A 247 -2.33 22.41 0.04
C LEU A 247 -2.28 23.64 -0.89
N THR A 248 -1.26 23.74 -1.73
CA THR A 248 -0.99 24.95 -2.53
C THR A 248 -1.60 24.91 -3.92
N ARG A 249 -1.86 23.70 -4.45
CA ARG A 249 -2.25 23.43 -5.85
C ARG A 249 -1.23 23.94 -6.88
N LYS A 250 0.01 24.18 -6.44
CA LYS A 250 1.13 24.60 -7.29
C LYS A 250 2.25 23.58 -7.21
N THR A 251 2.96 23.38 -8.30
CA THR A 251 4.16 22.55 -8.29
C THR A 251 5.32 23.32 -7.64
N CYS A 252 6.33 22.58 -7.17
CA CYS A 252 7.52 23.24 -6.63
C CYS A 252 8.22 24.13 -7.66
N LEU A 253 8.19 23.72 -8.94
CA LEU A 253 8.76 24.51 -10.04
C LEU A 253 8.04 25.85 -10.22
N ASP A 254 6.71 25.89 -10.08
CA ASP A 254 5.91 27.09 -10.24
C ASP A 254 6.21 28.19 -9.17
N LEU A 255 6.91 27.81 -8.09
CA LEU A 255 7.26 28.73 -7.00
C LEU A 255 8.76 29.07 -6.94
N ILE A 256 9.59 28.46 -7.78
CA ILE A 256 11.04 28.75 -7.87
C ILE A 256 11.31 29.93 -8.82
N GLU A 257 10.36 30.23 -9.71
CA GLU A 257 10.42 31.42 -10.57
C GLU A 257 10.19 32.71 -9.73
#